data_806060cb0b93dca629d8f46a642ee6de
#
_entry.id   806060cb0b93dca629d8f46a642ee6de
#
_cell.length_a   1.000
_cell.length_b   1.000
_cell.length_c   1.000
_cell.angle_alpha   90.00
_cell.angle_beta   90.00
_cell.angle_gamma   90.00
#
_symmetry.space_group_name_H-M   'P 1'
#
loop_
_entity.id
_entity.type
_entity.pdbx_description
1 polymer ?
#
loop_
_entity_poly.entity_id
_entity_poly.type
_entity_poly.pdbx_seq_one_letter_code
_entity_poly.pdbx_strand_id
1 'polypeptide(L)'
;VWRRGALPALERLAPGERGQVSFNFASRPLIRSDRSVITRPTIDFTVHFRGRHISADAGSGVIETSVIKQVKINSVFQLAATASYHDGPFTNRGPLPPEVGEETTYTVSWSVINSSNDVANATVRATLPAYVRWLGFVSPESEKVSFDSSRGEVSWQLGAVDAGRGLTSAAREVSFQIGFLPSVSQVGESPVLVT
;
A
#
# COMPACT_ATOMS: atom_id res chain seq x y z
N VAL A 1 16.81 23.54 17.60
CA VAL A 1 18.08 24.15 17.16
C VAL A 1 19.20 23.57 17.99
N TRP A 2 20.23 23.00 17.35
CA TRP A 2 21.44 22.55 18.03
C TRP A 2 22.36 23.75 18.22
N ARG A 3 22.89 23.89 19.42
CA ARG A 3 23.85 24.97 19.78
C ARG A 3 25.08 24.33 20.40
N ARG A 4 26.24 25.00 20.24
CA ARG A 4 27.53 24.55 20.79
C ARG A 4 27.45 24.19 22.26
N GLY A 5 26.71 24.95 23.07
CA GLY A 5 26.59 24.72 24.52
C GLY A 5 25.74 23.50 24.90
N ALA A 6 24.95 22.96 23.95
CA ALA A 6 24.12 21.77 24.16
C ALA A 6 24.73 20.50 23.53
N LEU A 7 25.71 20.64 22.65
CA LEU A 7 26.36 19.55 21.92
C LEU A 7 27.88 19.85 21.81
N PRO A 8 28.70 19.23 22.65
CA PRO A 8 30.16 19.42 22.61
C PRO A 8 30.78 19.14 21.24
N ALA A 9 30.24 18.19 20.49
CA ALA A 9 30.64 17.85 19.11
C ALA A 9 30.50 19.05 18.12
N LEU A 10 29.76 20.09 18.46
CA LEU A 10 29.61 21.33 17.65
C LEU A 10 30.42 22.51 18.18
N GLU A 11 31.17 22.33 19.26
CA GLU A 11 31.95 23.42 19.86
C GLU A 11 33.15 23.80 19.00
N ARG A 12 33.88 22.79 18.55
CA ARG A 12 35.04 22.95 17.66
C ARG A 12 35.22 21.73 16.78
N LEU A 13 35.41 21.96 15.48
CA LEU A 13 35.79 20.95 14.50
C LEU A 13 37.16 21.28 13.93
N ALA A 14 38.12 20.38 14.08
CA ALA A 14 39.41 20.49 13.45
C ALA A 14 39.34 20.24 11.93
N PRO A 15 40.31 20.69 11.13
CA PRO A 15 40.36 20.37 9.70
C PRO A 15 40.27 18.85 9.45
N GLY A 16 39.32 18.42 8.62
CA GLY A 16 39.06 17.00 8.33
C GLY A 16 38.19 16.23 9.35
N GLU A 17 37.89 16.83 10.50
CA GLU A 17 37.03 16.23 11.53
C GLU A 17 35.55 16.28 11.11
N ARG A 18 34.77 15.27 11.52
CA ARG A 18 33.35 15.13 11.23
C ARG A 18 32.54 15.07 12.52
N GLY A 19 31.46 15.84 12.56
CA GLY A 19 30.44 15.75 13.60
C GLY A 19 29.13 15.22 13.04
N GLN A 20 28.32 14.57 13.89
CA GLN A 20 27.01 14.07 13.55
C GLN A 20 25.98 14.57 14.56
N VAL A 21 24.82 14.97 14.07
CA VAL A 21 23.64 15.28 14.87
C VAL A 21 22.46 14.49 14.34
N SER A 22 21.56 14.07 15.22
CA SER A 22 20.35 13.34 14.85
C SER A 22 19.13 13.98 15.50
N PHE A 23 17.98 13.81 14.82
CA PHE A 23 16.68 14.20 15.36
C PHE A 23 15.63 13.19 14.94
N ASN A 24 14.60 13.06 15.74
CA ASN A 24 13.43 12.25 15.46
C ASN A 24 12.23 13.17 15.28
N PHE A 25 11.32 12.78 14.39
CA PHE A 25 10.04 13.46 14.21
C PHE A 25 8.96 12.43 13.92
N ALA A 26 7.71 12.79 14.21
CA ALA A 26 6.54 12.03 13.83
C ALA A 26 5.70 12.87 12.87
N SER A 27 5.20 12.24 11.81
CA SER A 27 4.25 12.90 10.90
C SER A 27 2.89 13.01 11.58
N ARG A 28 2.14 14.06 11.23
CA ARG A 28 0.71 14.11 11.53
C ARG A 28 -0.05 13.16 10.60
N PRO A 29 -1.26 12.70 10.98
CA PRO A 29 -2.11 11.91 10.09
C PRO A 29 -2.30 12.62 8.73
N LEU A 30 -2.23 11.85 7.64
CA LEU A 30 -2.41 12.37 6.28
C LEU A 30 -3.88 12.63 5.92
N ILE A 31 -4.80 12.15 6.75
CA ILE A 31 -6.24 12.44 6.66
C ILE A 31 -6.53 13.62 7.58
N ARG A 32 -7.11 14.67 7.02
CA ARG A 32 -7.52 15.87 7.78
C ARG A 32 -8.87 15.65 8.47
N SER A 33 -9.19 16.53 9.41
CA SER A 33 -10.47 16.51 10.13
C SER A 33 -11.70 16.68 9.22
N ASP A 34 -11.53 17.33 8.08
CA ASP A 34 -12.55 17.50 7.02
C ASP A 34 -12.65 16.26 6.10
N ARG A 35 -11.97 15.16 6.43
CA ARG A 35 -11.84 13.93 5.64
C ARG A 35 -11.12 14.08 4.30
N SER A 36 -10.50 15.23 4.03
CA SER A 36 -9.62 15.35 2.87
C SER A 36 -8.31 14.60 3.11
N VAL A 37 -7.76 14.02 2.04
CA VAL A 37 -6.46 13.33 2.06
C VAL A 37 -5.39 14.27 1.53
N ILE A 38 -4.25 14.32 2.22
CA ILE A 38 -3.06 15.02 1.70
C ILE A 38 -2.47 14.14 0.61
N THR A 39 -2.59 14.59 -0.63
CA THR A 39 -2.02 13.88 -1.78
C THR A 39 -0.55 14.27 -2.01
N ARG A 40 0.27 13.31 -2.44
CA ARG A 40 1.70 13.47 -2.73
C ARG A 40 2.46 14.11 -1.57
N PRO A 41 2.30 13.62 -0.33
CA PRO A 41 2.90 14.25 0.83
C PRO A 41 4.42 14.16 0.76
N THR A 42 5.06 15.31 0.98
CA THR A 42 6.51 15.45 1.08
C THR A 42 6.88 16.16 2.37
N ILE A 43 8.03 15.83 2.91
CA ILE A 43 8.61 16.52 4.05
C ILE A 43 9.93 17.13 3.57
N ASP A 44 10.01 18.44 3.64
CA ASP A 44 11.22 19.17 3.28
C ASP A 44 12.02 19.52 4.55
N PHE A 45 13.25 19.06 4.60
CA PHE A 45 14.19 19.38 5.65
C PHE A 45 15.19 20.40 5.13
N THR A 46 15.26 21.54 5.80
CA THR A 46 16.30 22.52 5.56
C THR A 46 17.19 22.58 6.80
N VAL A 47 18.45 22.22 6.64
CA VAL A 47 19.45 22.32 7.71
C VAL A 47 20.36 23.49 7.39
N HIS A 48 20.39 24.47 8.28
CA HIS A 48 21.30 25.60 8.19
C HIS A 48 22.46 25.35 9.15
N PHE A 49 23.65 25.43 8.63
CA PHE A 49 24.87 25.42 9.42
C PHE A 49 25.48 26.81 9.44
N ARG A 50 25.84 27.26 10.64
CA ARG A 50 26.57 28.53 10.85
C ARG A 50 27.70 28.29 11.80
N GLY A 51 28.90 28.64 11.37
CA GLY A 51 30.13 28.55 12.16
C GLY A 51 31.02 29.76 11.96
N ARG A 52 32.11 29.79 12.71
CA ARG A 52 33.20 30.78 12.51
C ARG A 52 34.49 30.04 12.25
N HIS A 53 35.20 30.47 11.26
CA HIS A 53 36.56 30.00 11.02
C HIS A 53 37.47 30.62 12.09
N ILE A 54 38.19 29.76 12.80
CA ILE A 54 39.18 30.19 13.81
C ILE A 54 40.53 30.00 13.16
N SER A 55 41.16 31.10 12.71
CA SER A 55 42.52 31.11 12.20
C SER A 55 43.33 32.18 12.95
N ALA A 56 44.60 31.91 13.20
CA ALA A 56 45.48 32.86 13.85
C ALA A 56 45.81 34.08 12.96
N ASP A 57 45.74 33.89 11.62
CA ASP A 57 46.24 34.89 10.64
C ASP A 57 45.16 35.52 9.74
N ALA A 58 43.94 35.04 9.77
CA ALA A 58 42.84 35.61 8.99
C ALA A 58 41.67 35.95 9.91
N GLY A 59 41.15 37.16 9.78
CA GLY A 59 40.01 37.63 10.56
C GLY A 59 38.87 36.62 10.60
N SER A 60 38.12 36.60 11.70
CA SER A 60 37.05 35.63 11.97
C SER A 60 35.95 35.65 10.88
N GLY A 61 36.09 34.86 9.85
CA GLY A 61 35.06 34.69 8.80
C GLY A 61 33.90 33.88 9.31
N VAL A 62 32.68 34.31 9.01
CA VAL A 62 31.47 33.51 9.23
C VAL A 62 31.30 32.55 8.07
N ILE A 63 31.10 31.27 8.36
CA ILE A 63 30.78 30.24 7.40
C ILE A 63 29.30 29.92 7.57
N GLU A 64 28.53 30.06 6.50
CA GLU A 64 27.14 29.67 6.46
C GLU A 64 26.92 28.74 5.29
N THR A 65 26.18 27.64 5.51
CA THR A 65 25.75 26.75 4.46
C THR A 65 24.40 26.17 4.82
N SER A 66 23.65 25.76 3.81
CA SER A 66 22.36 25.07 4.00
C SER A 66 22.28 23.86 3.11
N VAL A 67 21.61 22.82 3.61
CA VAL A 67 21.28 21.61 2.86
C VAL A 67 19.79 21.41 2.92
N ILE A 68 19.19 21.18 1.77
CA ILE A 68 17.77 20.84 1.63
C ILE A 68 17.67 19.37 1.27
N LYS A 69 16.83 18.64 2.00
CA LYS A 69 16.49 17.25 1.74
C LYS A 69 14.98 17.08 1.71
N GLN A 70 14.46 16.53 0.63
CA GLN A 70 13.07 16.17 0.52
C GLN A 70 12.87 14.66 0.73
N VAL A 71 11.91 14.29 1.56
CA VAL A 71 11.49 12.91 1.79
C VAL A 71 10.03 12.77 1.33
N LYS A 72 9.77 11.85 0.43
CA LYS A 72 8.41 11.48 0.00
C LYS A 72 7.85 10.45 0.96
N ILE A 73 6.58 10.60 1.34
CA ILE A 73 5.87 9.63 2.17
C ILE A 73 5.15 8.65 1.24
N ASN A 74 5.33 7.35 1.47
CA ASN A 74 4.69 6.31 0.67
C ASN A 74 3.18 6.25 0.93
N SER A 75 2.42 5.79 -0.08
CA SER A 75 1.02 5.42 0.06
C SER A 75 0.86 4.15 0.88
N VAL A 76 -0.26 4.08 1.59
CA VAL A 76 -0.84 2.82 2.03
C VAL A 76 -1.73 2.31 0.90
N PHE A 77 -1.36 1.18 0.33
CA PHE A 77 -2.10 0.49 -0.72
C PHE A 77 -2.59 -0.84 -0.15
N GLN A 78 -3.90 -1.02 -0.08
CA GLN A 78 -4.52 -2.17 0.59
C GLN A 78 -5.50 -2.88 -0.35
N LEU A 79 -5.50 -4.20 -0.27
CA LEU A 79 -6.48 -5.09 -0.90
C LEU A 79 -7.33 -5.72 0.19
N ALA A 80 -8.65 -5.66 0.04
CA ALA A 80 -9.60 -6.49 0.75
C ALA A 80 -10.17 -7.52 -0.23
N ALA A 81 -10.32 -8.75 0.24
CA ALA A 81 -10.92 -9.85 -0.52
C ALA A 81 -11.99 -10.54 0.33
N THR A 82 -13.15 -10.76 -0.25
CA THR A 82 -14.27 -11.46 0.38
C THR A 82 -14.84 -12.49 -0.56
N ALA A 83 -15.36 -13.59 -0.02
CA ALA A 83 -16.17 -14.56 -0.78
C ALA A 83 -17.56 -14.65 -0.13
N SER A 84 -18.60 -14.53 -0.93
CA SER A 84 -19.99 -14.58 -0.45
C SER A 84 -20.84 -15.49 -1.34
N TYR A 85 -21.80 -16.16 -0.72
CA TYR A 85 -22.84 -16.91 -1.44
C TYR A 85 -24.07 -16.03 -1.72
N HIS A 86 -24.43 -15.14 -0.80
CA HIS A 86 -25.65 -14.34 -0.88
C HIS A 86 -25.44 -12.94 -1.47
N ASP A 87 -24.22 -12.39 -1.34
CA ASP A 87 -23.94 -11.00 -1.74
C ASP A 87 -23.12 -10.96 -3.02
N GLY A 88 -23.33 -9.88 -3.79
CA GLY A 88 -22.58 -9.59 -5.00
C GLY A 88 -23.43 -9.58 -6.26
N PRO A 89 -22.81 -9.34 -7.42
CA PRO A 89 -23.52 -9.16 -8.69
C PRO A 89 -23.99 -10.48 -9.34
N PHE A 90 -23.58 -11.64 -8.82
CA PHE A 90 -23.90 -12.94 -9.43
C PHE A 90 -24.86 -13.75 -8.57
N THR A 91 -25.77 -14.50 -9.23
CA THR A 91 -26.58 -15.50 -8.56
C THR A 91 -25.78 -16.76 -8.35
N ASN A 92 -25.49 -17.09 -7.09
CA ASN A 92 -24.79 -18.31 -6.72
C ASN A 92 -25.74 -19.47 -6.59
N ARG A 93 -25.23 -20.69 -6.77
CA ARG A 93 -26.00 -21.96 -6.80
C ARG A 93 -25.23 -23.05 -6.07
N GLY A 94 -25.93 -24.13 -5.77
CA GLY A 94 -25.39 -25.29 -5.06
C GLY A 94 -25.80 -25.34 -3.59
N PRO A 95 -25.51 -26.43 -2.90
CA PRO A 95 -25.87 -26.60 -1.49
C PRO A 95 -25.13 -25.64 -0.58
N LEU A 96 -25.82 -25.15 0.46
CA LEU A 96 -25.25 -24.37 1.53
C LEU A 96 -25.72 -24.88 2.89
N PRO A 97 -24.85 -25.52 3.69
CA PRO A 97 -23.41 -25.69 3.50
C PRO A 97 -23.03 -26.54 2.27
N PRO A 98 -21.81 -26.37 1.71
CA PRO A 98 -21.31 -27.15 0.59
C PRO A 98 -21.27 -28.66 0.89
N GLU A 99 -21.67 -29.50 -0.08
CA GLU A 99 -21.70 -30.94 0.05
C GLU A 99 -20.65 -31.62 -0.84
N VAL A 100 -20.09 -32.72 -0.35
CA VAL A 100 -19.05 -33.46 -1.08
C VAL A 100 -19.58 -33.95 -2.44
N GLY A 101 -18.82 -33.63 -3.50
CA GLY A 101 -19.15 -34.01 -4.86
C GLY A 101 -20.19 -33.12 -5.54
N GLU A 102 -20.73 -32.10 -4.86
CA GLU A 102 -21.63 -31.12 -5.43
C GLU A 102 -20.95 -29.73 -5.51
N GLU A 103 -21.05 -29.08 -6.66
CA GLU A 103 -20.47 -27.75 -6.85
C GLU A 103 -21.34 -26.67 -6.22
N THR A 104 -20.73 -25.88 -5.34
CA THR A 104 -21.31 -24.62 -4.82
C THR A 104 -20.57 -23.43 -5.41
N THR A 105 -21.31 -22.47 -5.97
CA THR A 105 -20.70 -21.26 -6.53
C THR A 105 -20.63 -20.14 -5.52
N TYR A 106 -19.59 -19.30 -5.64
CA TYR A 106 -19.38 -18.13 -4.79
C TYR A 106 -18.98 -16.91 -5.62
N THR A 107 -19.41 -15.76 -5.17
CA THR A 107 -18.90 -14.46 -5.64
C THR A 107 -17.69 -14.08 -4.83
N VAL A 108 -16.54 -13.89 -5.48
CA VAL A 108 -15.36 -13.31 -4.88
C VAL A 108 -15.29 -11.84 -5.25
N SER A 109 -15.15 -10.96 -4.27
CA SER A 109 -15.04 -9.52 -4.48
C SER A 109 -13.71 -9.03 -3.96
N TRP A 110 -12.99 -8.29 -4.79
CA TRP A 110 -11.75 -7.60 -4.46
C TRP A 110 -11.98 -6.09 -4.46
N SER A 111 -11.52 -5.43 -3.40
CA SER A 111 -11.62 -3.98 -3.23
C SER A 111 -10.25 -3.41 -2.91
N VAL A 112 -9.86 -2.36 -3.64
CA VAL A 112 -8.57 -1.70 -3.48
C VAL A 112 -8.74 -0.29 -2.95
N ILE A 113 -7.94 0.02 -1.92
CA ILE A 113 -7.83 1.33 -1.29
C ILE A 113 -6.42 1.86 -1.48
N ASN A 114 -6.30 3.14 -1.86
CA ASN A 114 -5.03 3.84 -2.02
C ASN A 114 -5.06 5.18 -1.29
N SER A 115 -4.09 5.43 -0.39
CA SER A 115 -4.15 6.60 0.48
C SER A 115 -3.68 7.90 -0.19
N SER A 116 -2.40 8.06 -0.47
CA SER A 116 -1.84 9.41 -0.63
C SER A 116 -1.11 9.68 -1.94
N ASN A 117 -0.61 8.68 -2.65
CA ASN A 117 0.07 8.87 -3.93
C ASN A 117 -0.59 8.06 -5.03
N ASP A 118 -0.54 8.55 -6.26
CA ASP A 118 -0.99 7.77 -7.40
C ASP A 118 -0.08 6.54 -7.58
N VAL A 119 -0.70 5.39 -7.79
CA VAL A 119 -0.02 4.12 -8.06
C VAL A 119 -0.22 3.79 -9.53
N ALA A 120 0.86 3.53 -10.25
CA ALA A 120 0.83 3.11 -11.64
C ALA A 120 1.02 1.60 -11.77
N ASN A 121 0.44 1.01 -12.83
CA ASN A 121 0.61 -0.40 -13.19
C ASN A 121 0.26 -1.38 -12.05
N ALA A 122 -0.72 -1.03 -11.23
CA ALA A 122 -1.19 -1.93 -10.15
C ALA A 122 -1.80 -3.19 -10.75
N THR A 123 -1.47 -4.32 -10.16
CA THR A 123 -2.02 -5.63 -10.51
C THR A 123 -2.24 -6.44 -9.24
N VAL A 124 -3.38 -7.08 -9.13
CA VAL A 124 -3.69 -8.08 -8.09
C VAL A 124 -3.63 -9.45 -8.72
N ARG A 125 -3.01 -10.40 -8.04
CA ARG A 125 -2.93 -11.79 -8.46
C ARG A 125 -3.30 -12.71 -7.32
N ALA A 126 -3.92 -13.81 -7.67
CA ALA A 126 -4.26 -14.87 -6.73
C ALA A 126 -4.34 -16.21 -7.44
N THR A 127 -4.14 -17.28 -6.70
CA THR A 127 -4.23 -18.64 -7.23
C THR A 127 -5.51 -19.31 -6.75
N LEU A 128 -6.19 -20.00 -7.63
CA LEU A 128 -7.31 -20.86 -7.32
C LEU A 128 -6.78 -22.28 -7.02
N PRO A 129 -7.06 -22.86 -5.86
CA PRO A 129 -6.76 -24.26 -5.57
C PRO A 129 -7.44 -25.20 -6.57
N ALA A 130 -6.93 -26.43 -6.74
CA ALA A 130 -7.43 -27.40 -7.72
C ALA A 130 -8.91 -27.78 -7.55
N TYR A 131 -9.45 -27.60 -6.36
CA TYR A 131 -10.87 -27.82 -6.04
C TYR A 131 -11.76 -26.59 -6.28
N VAL A 132 -11.16 -25.48 -6.82
CA VAL A 132 -11.88 -24.26 -7.17
C VAL A 132 -11.77 -24.04 -8.67
N ARG A 133 -12.91 -23.84 -9.31
CA ARG A 133 -13.04 -23.63 -10.75
C ARG A 133 -13.35 -22.17 -11.06
N TRP A 134 -12.66 -21.61 -12.02
CA TRP A 134 -12.99 -20.32 -12.61
C TRP A 134 -14.23 -20.42 -13.51
N LEU A 135 -15.24 -19.55 -13.31
CA LEU A 135 -16.50 -19.61 -14.07
C LEU A 135 -16.58 -18.57 -15.21
N GLY A 136 -15.63 -17.64 -15.28
CA GLY A 136 -15.56 -16.67 -16.37
C GLY A 136 -16.43 -15.43 -16.21
N PHE A 137 -17.25 -15.34 -15.17
CA PHE A 137 -18.08 -14.16 -14.91
C PHE A 137 -17.30 -13.12 -14.13
N VAL A 138 -17.31 -11.85 -14.61
CA VAL A 138 -16.62 -10.70 -14.02
C VAL A 138 -17.58 -9.51 -14.01
N SER A 139 -17.59 -8.75 -12.94
CA SER A 139 -18.37 -7.51 -12.79
C SER A 139 -17.59 -6.45 -12.03
N PRO A 140 -17.55 -5.19 -12.49
CA PRO A 140 -18.08 -4.75 -13.78
C PRO A 140 -17.22 -5.27 -14.96
N GLU A 141 -17.82 -5.45 -16.11
CA GLU A 141 -17.13 -5.93 -17.32
C GLU A 141 -16.00 -5.01 -17.81
N SER A 142 -16.01 -3.75 -17.36
CA SER A 142 -14.95 -2.79 -17.66
C SER A 142 -13.62 -3.11 -16.96
N GLU A 143 -13.65 -3.94 -15.92
CA GLU A 143 -12.44 -4.36 -15.21
C GLU A 143 -11.71 -5.49 -15.94
N LYS A 144 -10.40 -5.37 -16.04
CA LYS A 144 -9.55 -6.31 -16.78
C LYS A 144 -9.12 -7.46 -15.87
N VAL A 145 -9.93 -8.47 -15.78
CA VAL A 145 -9.62 -9.72 -15.07
C VAL A 145 -9.35 -10.82 -16.08
N SER A 146 -8.32 -11.60 -15.87
CA SER A 146 -7.95 -12.75 -16.68
C SER A 146 -7.62 -13.95 -15.81
N PHE A 147 -7.83 -15.14 -16.35
CA PHE A 147 -7.49 -16.40 -15.69
C PHE A 147 -6.51 -17.21 -16.56
N ASP A 148 -5.41 -17.59 -16.00
CA ASP A 148 -4.45 -18.52 -16.61
C ASP A 148 -4.71 -19.94 -16.08
N SER A 149 -5.32 -20.78 -16.90
CA SER A 149 -5.67 -22.15 -16.52
C SER A 149 -4.46 -23.05 -16.30
N SER A 150 -3.30 -22.72 -16.89
CA SER A 150 -2.07 -23.50 -16.74
C SER A 150 -1.44 -23.33 -15.36
N ARG A 151 -1.66 -22.15 -14.76
CA ARG A 151 -1.15 -21.78 -13.43
C ARG A 151 -2.21 -21.75 -12.35
N GLY A 152 -3.50 -21.79 -12.75
CA GLY A 152 -4.62 -21.55 -11.85
C GLY A 152 -4.65 -20.11 -11.33
N GLU A 153 -4.03 -19.16 -12.03
CA GLU A 153 -3.85 -17.78 -11.55
C GLU A 153 -4.94 -16.85 -12.11
N VAL A 154 -5.62 -16.15 -11.21
CA VAL A 154 -6.48 -14.99 -11.53
C VAL A 154 -5.66 -13.73 -11.44
N SER A 155 -5.71 -12.87 -12.44
CA SER A 155 -5.00 -11.60 -12.49
C SER A 155 -5.95 -10.45 -12.78
N TRP A 156 -6.00 -9.44 -11.91
CA TRP A 156 -6.74 -8.20 -12.11
C TRP A 156 -5.78 -7.06 -12.40
N GLN A 157 -5.85 -6.50 -13.61
CA GLN A 157 -5.02 -5.38 -14.06
C GLN A 157 -5.73 -4.06 -13.76
N LEU A 158 -5.43 -3.46 -12.62
CA LEU A 158 -5.98 -2.16 -12.24
C LEU A 158 -5.40 -1.00 -13.08
N GLY A 159 -4.13 -1.10 -13.51
CA GLY A 159 -3.44 0.02 -14.12
C GLY A 159 -3.16 1.15 -13.13
N ALA A 160 -3.61 2.37 -13.42
CA ALA A 160 -3.46 3.49 -12.51
C ALA A 160 -4.55 3.49 -11.42
N VAL A 161 -4.14 3.76 -10.18
CA VAL A 161 -5.03 3.94 -9.02
C VAL A 161 -4.69 5.27 -8.35
N ASP A 162 -5.63 6.21 -8.43
CA ASP A 162 -5.44 7.57 -7.92
C ASP A 162 -5.32 7.61 -6.40
N ALA A 163 -4.64 8.63 -5.90
CA ALA A 163 -4.60 8.94 -4.47
C ALA A 163 -6.03 9.20 -3.92
N GLY A 164 -6.29 8.75 -2.70
CA GLY A 164 -7.59 8.92 -2.03
C GLY A 164 -8.66 7.92 -2.46
N ARG A 165 -8.36 6.98 -3.34
CA ARG A 165 -9.29 5.94 -3.78
C ARG A 165 -9.70 5.04 -2.59
N GLY A 166 -10.98 4.91 -2.34
CA GLY A 166 -11.53 4.20 -1.18
C GLY A 166 -11.56 5.01 0.12
N LEU A 167 -11.07 6.27 0.12
CA LEU A 167 -11.07 7.16 1.29
C LEU A 167 -11.90 8.44 1.03
N THR A 168 -11.66 9.11 -0.09
CA THR A 168 -12.38 10.32 -0.51
C THR A 168 -13.24 10.09 -1.75
N SER A 169 -13.03 8.98 -2.43
CA SER A 169 -13.84 8.48 -3.54
C SER A 169 -14.11 7.00 -3.32
N ALA A 170 -15.05 6.42 -4.07
CA ALA A 170 -15.36 5.00 -3.99
C ALA A 170 -14.11 4.13 -4.20
N ALA A 171 -13.99 3.04 -3.46
CA ALA A 171 -12.94 2.05 -3.69
C ALA A 171 -13.03 1.50 -5.13
N ARG A 172 -11.92 1.02 -5.66
CA ARG A 172 -11.96 0.30 -6.93
C ARG A 172 -12.23 -1.17 -6.64
N GLU A 173 -13.27 -1.70 -7.24
CA GLU A 173 -13.79 -3.01 -6.93
C GLU A 173 -13.99 -3.85 -8.17
N VAL A 174 -13.78 -5.16 -8.02
CA VAL A 174 -14.14 -6.14 -9.01
C VAL A 174 -14.67 -7.38 -8.32
N SER A 175 -15.68 -7.99 -8.91
CA SER A 175 -16.22 -9.29 -8.49
C SER A 175 -16.07 -10.30 -9.60
N PHE A 176 -15.81 -11.55 -9.23
CA PHE A 176 -15.81 -12.68 -10.16
C PHE A 176 -16.43 -13.92 -9.50
N GLN A 177 -16.92 -14.85 -10.32
CA GLN A 177 -17.58 -16.04 -9.81
C GLN A 177 -16.68 -17.26 -9.93
N ILE A 178 -16.67 -18.06 -8.87
CA ILE A 178 -15.95 -19.34 -8.78
C ILE A 178 -16.90 -20.46 -8.41
N GLY A 179 -16.54 -21.70 -8.80
CA GLY A 179 -17.20 -22.93 -8.37
C GLY A 179 -16.29 -23.70 -7.41
N PHE A 180 -16.78 -24.02 -6.25
CA PHE A 180 -16.10 -24.86 -5.25
C PHE A 180 -16.71 -26.27 -5.28
N LEU A 181 -15.85 -27.27 -5.52
CA LEU A 181 -16.23 -28.69 -5.52
C LEU A 181 -15.51 -29.39 -4.36
N PRO A 182 -16.18 -29.53 -3.20
CA PRO A 182 -15.52 -30.14 -2.04
C PRO A 182 -15.31 -31.65 -2.21
N SER A 183 -14.20 -32.11 -1.66
CA SER A 183 -13.85 -33.52 -1.52
C SER A 183 -14.05 -34.01 -0.07
N VAL A 184 -14.04 -35.31 0.13
CA VAL A 184 -14.16 -35.93 1.46
C VAL A 184 -13.10 -35.39 2.47
N SER A 185 -11.91 -35.07 1.99
CA SER A 185 -10.84 -34.54 2.84
C SER A 185 -11.09 -33.13 3.39
N GLN A 186 -12.12 -32.45 2.90
CA GLN A 186 -12.46 -31.08 3.32
C GLN A 186 -13.69 -31.04 4.25
N VAL A 187 -14.24 -32.20 4.60
CA VAL A 187 -15.36 -32.28 5.54
C VAL A 187 -14.93 -31.79 6.94
N GLY A 188 -15.66 -30.79 7.44
CA GLY A 188 -15.35 -30.17 8.73
C GLY A 188 -14.24 -29.13 8.70
N GLU A 189 -13.62 -28.89 7.55
CA GLU A 189 -12.58 -27.89 7.36
C GLU A 189 -13.14 -26.57 6.80
N SER A 190 -12.30 -25.51 6.86
CA SER A 190 -12.56 -24.22 6.22
C SER A 190 -11.58 -24.02 5.06
N PRO A 191 -11.85 -24.62 3.89
CA PRO A 191 -10.91 -24.59 2.78
C PRO A 191 -10.74 -23.16 2.22
N VAL A 192 -9.49 -22.82 1.88
CA VAL A 192 -9.20 -21.55 1.24
C VAL A 192 -9.68 -21.58 -0.21
N LEU A 193 -10.48 -20.60 -0.61
CA LEU A 193 -11.02 -20.53 -1.98
C LEU A 193 -10.12 -19.77 -2.95
N VAL A 194 -9.34 -18.81 -2.43
CA VAL A 194 -8.42 -17.96 -3.21
C VAL A 194 -7.17 -17.65 -2.36
N THR A 195 -5.97 -17.84 -2.89
CA THR A 195 -4.68 -17.61 -2.21
C THR A 195 -3.84 -16.56 -2.89
#